data_39f1570efe17c8a8d1e3e234961578dd
#
_entry.id   39f1570efe17c8a8d1e3e234961578dd
#
_cell.length_a   1.000
_cell.length_b   1.000
_cell.length_c   1.000
_cell.angle_alpha   90.00
_cell.angle_beta   90.00
_cell.angle_gamma   90.00
#
_symmetry.space_group_name_H-M   'P 1'
#
loop_
_entity.id
_entity.type
_entity.pdbx_description
1 polymer ?
#
loop_
_entity_poly.entity_id
_entity_poly.type
_entity_poly.pdbx_seq_one_letter_code
_entity_poly.pdbx_strand_id
1 'polypeptide(L)'
;MKKTGISADRSFRPSLALALVPVMFLLTGCPHNDYTVQLKPHGNGIERTLVFYCADGTNQATGLPNYQGFDPAELAGITNLYRANGVTQEDEIYTVHGNFTNILPGDVGGAGTYTNLATSLGTAGIYAERFRGNDDLAGMAERRLKAADQLTDLLIGWSKLELGHEAGYPRLRHFLDVDFRRDLKNASAYWAEAQFIDLYQTNADQEFIARFGQYLLERGYFQVGELPSLSRMLGENDNHSLYLLAQRLIARKLGVAETDTIPASLAFLANDASTEKSFNRYLVTTTRYRALLKQWTRNKKSQPDLEPPAPEELTDPLLKDLIDFDAFATPNHLTVQLSLPSAPVHSNGHWDESFRQEVWASDIFARTNDARPSFFCFADWAQPNDSVQQKRFGQVVLTGDALTQYCLWRSSIDPQSAREWDDFIDRLQPGADLAKEIKSFRFASESASTNTSLPPGAASPSNFPRALLGGVLP
;
A
#
# COMPACT_ATOMS: atom_id res chain seq x y z
N MET A 1 -31.66 28.71 26.75
CA MET A 1 -31.05 27.81 25.74
C MET A 1 -29.62 27.58 26.15
N LYS A 2 -29.31 26.42 26.74
CA LYS A 2 -27.94 26.03 27.14
C LYS A 2 -27.26 25.36 25.93
N LYS A 3 -26.18 25.95 25.45
CA LYS A 3 -25.29 25.28 24.51
C LYS A 3 -24.48 24.21 25.27
N THR A 4 -24.82 22.97 25.05
CA THR A 4 -23.95 21.82 25.40
C THR A 4 -22.77 21.80 24.46
N GLY A 5 -21.59 22.10 25.01
CA GLY A 5 -20.34 21.95 24.27
C GLY A 5 -20.07 20.49 24.01
N ILE A 6 -19.89 20.16 22.75
CA ILE A 6 -19.40 18.87 22.28
C ILE A 6 -17.93 18.78 22.72
N SER A 7 -17.63 17.81 23.55
CA SER A 7 -16.28 17.44 23.98
C SER A 7 -15.47 17.07 22.76
N ALA A 8 -14.42 17.85 22.48
CA ALA A 8 -13.46 17.53 21.46
C ALA A 8 -12.80 16.18 21.79
N ASP A 9 -12.86 15.32 20.82
CA ASP A 9 -12.24 14.02 20.70
C ASP A 9 -10.79 14.08 21.20
N ARG A 10 -10.45 13.28 22.21
CA ARG A 10 -9.06 13.10 22.64
C ARG A 10 -8.38 12.25 21.57
N SER A 11 -7.85 12.88 20.53
CA SER A 11 -6.92 12.25 19.62
C SER A 11 -5.84 11.56 20.44
N PHE A 12 -5.69 10.26 20.21
CA PHE A 12 -4.62 9.42 20.77
C PHE A 12 -3.28 10.09 20.44
N ARG A 13 -2.58 10.61 21.47
CA ARG A 13 -1.26 11.20 21.32
C ARG A 13 -0.23 10.13 21.67
N PRO A 14 0.58 9.67 20.72
CA PRO A 14 1.64 8.72 21.00
C PRO A 14 2.64 9.37 21.95
N SER A 15 2.90 8.71 23.08
CA SER A 15 3.86 9.22 24.05
C SER A 15 5.28 9.06 23.52
N LEU A 16 6.17 9.98 23.92
CA LEU A 16 7.58 9.98 23.52
C LEU A 16 8.34 8.70 23.90
N ALA A 17 7.87 7.97 24.88
CA ALA A 17 8.40 6.65 25.26
C ALA A 17 8.35 5.66 24.08
N LEU A 18 7.40 5.82 23.17
CA LEU A 18 7.32 5.05 21.93
C LEU A 18 8.49 5.28 20.99
N ALA A 19 9.09 6.45 20.99
CA ALA A 19 10.27 6.73 20.18
C ALA A 19 11.52 5.99 20.69
N LEU A 20 11.53 5.56 21.94
CA LEU A 20 12.63 4.79 22.54
C LEU A 20 12.50 3.29 22.31
N VAL A 21 11.29 2.82 22.00
CA VAL A 21 11.00 1.43 21.65
C VAL A 21 10.23 1.45 20.34
N PRO A 22 10.93 1.32 19.22
CA PRO A 22 10.21 1.14 17.96
C PRO A 22 9.47 -0.19 18.05
N VAL A 23 8.18 -0.12 17.97
CA VAL A 23 7.25 -1.25 17.87
C VAL A 23 6.41 -1.52 19.09
N MET A 24 5.17 -1.57 18.78
CA MET A 24 4.09 -2.40 19.29
C MET A 24 2.97 -1.63 19.97
N PHE A 25 2.08 -1.15 19.12
CA PHE A 25 0.71 -0.87 19.50
C PHE A 25 -0.19 -1.85 18.78
N LEU A 26 -0.76 -2.76 19.53
CA LEU A 26 -1.88 -3.58 19.11
C LEU A 26 -3.16 -2.91 19.64
N LEU A 27 -3.86 -2.21 18.77
CA LEU A 27 -5.24 -2.30 18.35
C LEU A 27 -6.29 -2.38 19.45
N THR A 28 -6.84 -1.25 19.79
CA THR A 28 -8.26 -1.14 20.16
C THR A 28 -9.01 -0.82 18.87
N GLY A 29 -10.12 -1.49 18.59
CA GLY A 29 -10.89 -1.31 17.37
C GLY A 29 -11.22 0.15 17.10
N CYS A 30 -10.59 0.71 16.09
CA CYS A 30 -10.94 2.00 15.53
C CYS A 30 -11.86 1.76 14.34
N PRO A 31 -12.78 2.70 14.01
CA PRO A 31 -13.57 2.60 12.80
C PRO A 31 -12.68 2.43 11.56
N HIS A 32 -13.07 1.52 10.68
CA HIS A 32 -12.40 1.25 9.41
C HIS A 32 -13.41 1.22 8.28
N ASN A 33 -12.97 1.52 7.07
CA ASN A 33 -13.81 1.41 5.89
C ASN A 33 -13.56 0.07 5.20
N ASP A 34 -14.65 -0.55 4.76
CA ASP A 34 -14.64 -1.71 3.89
C ASP A 34 -15.05 -1.30 2.49
N TYR A 35 -14.30 -1.76 1.49
CA TYR A 35 -14.54 -1.52 0.07
C TYR A 35 -14.62 -2.85 -0.66
N THR A 36 -15.70 -3.09 -1.37
CA THR A 36 -15.82 -4.23 -2.30
C THR A 36 -16.03 -3.71 -3.71
N VAL A 37 -15.03 -3.91 -4.55
CA VAL A 37 -15.05 -3.57 -5.97
C VAL A 37 -15.45 -4.81 -6.76
N GLN A 38 -16.57 -4.77 -7.46
CA GLN A 38 -17.04 -5.83 -8.33
C GLN A 38 -16.91 -5.38 -9.79
N LEU A 39 -16.24 -6.20 -10.59
CA LEU A 39 -15.91 -5.94 -11.97
C LEU A 39 -16.49 -7.03 -12.88
N LYS A 40 -17.11 -6.63 -13.99
CA LYS A 40 -17.62 -7.56 -15.00
C LYS A 40 -17.38 -6.99 -16.39
N PRO A 41 -16.56 -7.65 -17.24
CA PRO A 41 -16.40 -7.27 -18.62
C PRO A 41 -17.74 -7.26 -19.37
N HIS A 42 -18.01 -6.19 -20.09
CA HIS A 42 -19.21 -6.04 -20.90
C HIS A 42 -18.93 -5.31 -22.21
N GLY A 43 -18.98 -6.03 -23.33
CA GLY A 43 -18.63 -5.46 -24.64
C GLY A 43 -17.21 -4.89 -24.65
N ASN A 44 -17.06 -3.63 -25.03
CA ASN A 44 -15.77 -2.94 -25.04
C ASN A 44 -15.42 -2.26 -23.72
N GLY A 45 -16.28 -2.39 -22.70
CA GLY A 45 -16.12 -1.77 -21.39
C GLY A 45 -16.14 -2.79 -20.27
N ILE A 46 -16.11 -2.27 -19.05
CA ILE A 46 -16.24 -3.03 -17.83
C ILE A 46 -17.28 -2.37 -16.92
N GLU A 47 -18.23 -3.15 -16.47
CA GLU A 47 -19.14 -2.76 -15.40
C GLU A 47 -18.37 -2.78 -14.09
N ARG A 48 -18.50 -1.70 -13.30
CA ARG A 48 -17.90 -1.57 -11.99
C ARG A 48 -18.99 -1.22 -10.98
N THR A 49 -19.08 -2.01 -9.94
CA THR A 49 -19.88 -1.71 -8.75
C THR A 49 -18.92 -1.60 -7.56
N LEU A 50 -19.04 -0.51 -6.82
CA LEU A 50 -18.33 -0.33 -5.57
C LEU A 50 -19.37 -0.33 -4.44
N VAL A 51 -19.23 -1.27 -3.52
CA VAL A 51 -19.97 -1.34 -2.25
C VAL A 51 -19.01 -0.93 -1.14
N PHE A 52 -19.42 0.00 -0.27
CA PHE A 52 -18.55 0.48 0.79
C PHE A 52 -19.33 0.94 2.02
N TYR A 53 -18.70 0.80 3.18
CA TYR A 53 -19.25 1.22 4.47
C TYR A 53 -18.12 1.47 5.47
N CYS A 54 -18.44 2.16 6.57
CA CYS A 54 -17.56 2.28 7.73
C CYS A 54 -18.10 1.39 8.87
N ALA A 55 -17.23 0.66 9.56
CA ALA A 55 -17.62 -0.18 10.68
C ALA A 55 -16.62 -0.05 11.85
N ASP A 56 -17.15 -0.21 13.09
CA ASP A 56 -16.36 -0.28 14.32
C ASP A 56 -16.60 -1.64 14.97
N GLY A 57 -15.84 -2.64 14.51
CA GLY A 57 -15.95 -4.02 14.97
C GLY A 57 -17.24 -4.72 14.55
N THR A 58 -17.52 -5.84 15.19
CA THR A 58 -18.69 -6.68 14.92
C THR A 58 -19.66 -6.68 16.11
N ASN A 59 -20.93 -6.47 15.85
CA ASN A 59 -21.98 -6.58 16.85
C ASN A 59 -22.12 -8.04 17.29
N GLN A 60 -21.76 -8.34 18.53
CA GLN A 60 -21.76 -9.70 19.07
C GLN A 60 -23.13 -10.39 19.09
N ALA A 61 -24.21 -9.62 19.11
CA ALA A 61 -25.57 -10.17 19.14
C ALA A 61 -26.08 -10.58 17.75
N THR A 62 -25.66 -9.87 16.69
CA THR A 62 -26.16 -10.08 15.33
C THR A 62 -25.11 -10.72 14.41
N GLY A 63 -23.83 -10.68 14.76
CA GLY A 63 -22.74 -11.10 13.90
C GLY A 63 -22.48 -10.15 12.71
N LEU A 64 -23.20 -9.03 12.64
CA LEU A 64 -23.04 -8.03 11.58
C LEU A 64 -22.04 -6.94 11.98
N PRO A 65 -21.42 -6.24 11.02
CA PRO A 65 -20.60 -5.08 11.30
C PRO A 65 -21.37 -4.03 12.11
N ASN A 66 -20.71 -3.37 13.04
CA ASN A 66 -21.26 -2.24 13.76
C ASN A 66 -21.08 -0.99 12.91
N TYR A 67 -22.01 -0.73 11.99
CA TYR A 67 -21.92 0.34 11.02
C TYR A 67 -21.83 1.72 11.67
N GLN A 68 -20.99 2.58 11.08
CA GLN A 68 -20.77 3.95 11.47
C GLN A 68 -20.97 4.88 10.26
N GLY A 69 -21.16 6.18 10.51
CA GLY A 69 -21.27 7.17 9.44
C GLY A 69 -19.97 7.26 8.62
N PHE A 70 -20.09 7.19 7.31
CA PHE A 70 -18.97 7.31 6.38
C PHE A 70 -18.47 8.76 6.29
N ASP A 71 -17.17 8.98 6.03
CA ASP A 71 -16.60 10.32 5.88
C ASP A 71 -17.31 11.10 4.74
N PRO A 72 -17.94 12.27 5.04
CA PRO A 72 -18.71 13.00 4.02
C PRO A 72 -17.88 13.50 2.83
N ALA A 73 -16.60 13.81 3.04
CA ALA A 73 -15.74 14.31 1.97
C ALA A 73 -15.33 13.17 1.03
N GLU A 74 -15.04 12.00 1.56
CA GLU A 74 -14.73 10.81 0.79
C GLU A 74 -15.97 10.31 0.03
N LEU A 75 -17.14 10.25 0.71
CA LEU A 75 -18.42 9.92 0.08
C LEU A 75 -18.73 10.84 -1.10
N ALA A 76 -18.56 12.17 -0.93
CA ALA A 76 -18.74 13.12 -2.00
C ALA A 76 -17.75 12.92 -3.15
N GLY A 77 -16.50 12.58 -2.83
CA GLY A 77 -15.46 12.24 -3.82
C GLY A 77 -15.87 11.05 -4.68
N ILE A 78 -16.24 9.94 -4.05
CA ILE A 78 -16.71 8.72 -4.74
C ILE A 78 -17.95 9.02 -5.58
N THR A 79 -18.97 9.66 -4.97
CA THR A 79 -20.24 9.99 -5.66
C THR A 79 -20.00 10.82 -6.92
N ASN A 80 -19.06 11.76 -6.88
CA ASN A 80 -18.74 12.60 -8.02
C ASN A 80 -18.18 11.81 -9.22
N LEU A 81 -17.52 10.70 -9.02
CA LEU A 81 -17.00 9.83 -10.09
C LEU A 81 -18.11 9.03 -10.78
N TYR A 82 -19.24 8.82 -10.09
CA TYR A 82 -20.37 8.03 -10.56
C TYR A 82 -21.63 8.87 -10.84
N ARG A 83 -21.48 10.17 -11.10
CA ARG A 83 -22.58 11.16 -11.21
C ARG A 83 -23.75 10.74 -12.11
N ALA A 84 -23.48 9.94 -13.16
CA ALA A 84 -24.52 9.53 -14.12
C ALA A 84 -25.54 8.54 -13.51
N ASN A 85 -25.14 7.75 -12.50
CA ASN A 85 -25.95 6.66 -11.97
C ASN A 85 -26.38 6.84 -10.51
N GLY A 86 -25.82 7.86 -9.83
CA GLY A 86 -26.11 8.15 -8.43
C GLY A 86 -25.49 7.17 -7.44
N VAL A 87 -25.78 7.39 -6.16
CA VAL A 87 -25.45 6.51 -5.04
C VAL A 87 -26.74 5.96 -4.49
N THR A 88 -26.80 4.67 -4.27
CA THR A 88 -27.84 4.04 -3.45
C THR A 88 -27.30 3.84 -2.05
N GLN A 89 -28.12 4.14 -1.05
CA GLN A 89 -27.80 3.89 0.37
C GLN A 89 -28.88 3.00 0.95
N GLU A 90 -28.46 1.94 1.59
CA GLU A 90 -29.32 1.05 2.36
C GLU A 90 -28.68 0.90 3.74
N ASP A 91 -29.35 1.44 4.76
CA ASP A 91 -28.77 1.70 6.07
C ASP A 91 -27.49 2.56 5.96
N GLU A 92 -26.33 2.06 6.44
CA GLU A 92 -25.03 2.74 6.35
C GLU A 92 -24.12 2.11 5.25
N ILE A 93 -24.72 1.33 4.34
CA ILE A 93 -24.02 0.71 3.21
C ILE A 93 -24.30 1.53 1.95
N TYR A 94 -23.26 1.92 1.27
CA TYR A 94 -23.33 2.72 0.05
C TYR A 94 -22.96 1.88 -1.14
N THR A 95 -23.69 2.03 -2.24
CA THR A 95 -23.41 1.34 -3.50
C THR A 95 -23.42 2.34 -4.65
N VAL A 96 -22.37 2.32 -5.45
CA VAL A 96 -22.27 3.06 -6.71
C VAL A 96 -22.00 2.08 -7.85
N HIS A 97 -22.54 2.42 -9.03
CA HIS A 97 -22.43 1.57 -10.21
C HIS A 97 -22.11 2.41 -11.45
N GLY A 98 -21.23 1.91 -12.33
CA GLY A 98 -20.88 2.58 -13.60
C GLY A 98 -20.28 1.64 -14.62
N ASN A 99 -20.26 2.12 -15.88
CA ASN A 99 -19.59 1.46 -17.00
C ASN A 99 -18.40 2.31 -17.44
N PHE A 100 -17.25 1.68 -17.56
CA PHE A 100 -16.00 2.35 -17.90
C PHE A 100 -15.32 1.72 -19.09
N THR A 101 -14.63 2.54 -19.87
CA THR A 101 -13.82 2.11 -21.00
C THR A 101 -12.42 2.71 -20.86
N ASN A 102 -11.40 1.90 -21.03
CA ASN A 102 -9.97 2.25 -20.94
C ASN A 102 -9.49 2.73 -19.56
N ILE A 103 -10.13 3.75 -18.97
CA ILE A 103 -9.72 4.33 -17.68
C ILE A 103 -10.79 4.03 -16.65
N LEU A 104 -10.37 3.48 -15.52
CA LEU A 104 -11.23 3.21 -14.36
C LEU A 104 -11.22 4.39 -13.38
N PRO A 105 -12.30 4.59 -12.60
CA PRO A 105 -12.34 5.66 -11.62
C PRO A 105 -11.38 5.40 -10.47
N GLY A 106 -10.72 6.44 -9.98
CA GLY A 106 -9.90 6.36 -8.78
C GLY A 106 -10.71 6.47 -7.48
N ASP A 107 -11.78 5.72 -7.35
CA ASP A 107 -12.76 5.79 -6.26
C ASP A 107 -12.22 5.26 -4.91
N VAL A 108 -11.32 4.28 -4.96
CA VAL A 108 -10.57 3.80 -3.79
C VAL A 108 -9.11 4.31 -3.84
N GLY A 109 -8.88 5.43 -4.51
CA GLY A 109 -7.56 6.02 -4.79
C GLY A 109 -6.86 5.31 -5.95
N GLY A 110 -5.70 5.82 -6.35
CA GLY A 110 -4.90 5.24 -7.41
C GLY A 110 -5.42 5.48 -8.84
N ALA A 111 -5.17 4.52 -9.72
CA ALA A 111 -5.55 4.56 -11.13
C ALA A 111 -5.67 3.15 -11.71
N GLY A 112 -6.64 2.95 -12.59
CA GLY A 112 -6.86 1.67 -13.24
C GLY A 112 -7.11 1.80 -14.72
N THR A 113 -6.85 0.71 -15.44
CA THR A 113 -7.10 0.58 -16.87
C THR A 113 -7.77 -0.76 -17.17
N TYR A 114 -8.64 -0.73 -18.15
CA TYR A 114 -9.22 -1.90 -18.75
C TYR A 114 -9.10 -1.81 -20.28
N THR A 115 -8.58 -2.84 -20.89
CA THR A 115 -8.47 -2.93 -22.35
C THR A 115 -9.15 -4.21 -22.84
N ASN A 116 -10.07 -4.08 -23.79
CA ASN A 116 -10.66 -5.20 -24.50
C ASN A 116 -10.16 -5.21 -25.95
N LEU A 117 -9.55 -6.30 -26.33
CA LEU A 117 -8.99 -6.52 -27.66
C LEU A 117 -9.84 -7.56 -28.38
N ALA A 118 -10.62 -7.13 -29.37
CA ALA A 118 -11.49 -8.01 -30.15
C ALA A 118 -10.91 -8.28 -31.54
N THR A 119 -10.90 -9.54 -31.92
CA THR A 119 -10.54 -10.04 -33.26
C THR A 119 -11.55 -11.06 -33.72
N SER A 120 -11.52 -11.44 -35.02
CA SER A 120 -12.37 -12.51 -35.53
C SER A 120 -12.12 -13.89 -34.88
N LEU A 121 -10.86 -14.12 -34.41
CA LEU A 121 -10.44 -15.39 -33.80
C LEU A 121 -10.74 -15.50 -32.30
N GLY A 122 -11.09 -14.39 -31.66
CA GLY A 122 -11.43 -14.33 -30.25
C GLY A 122 -11.15 -12.95 -29.65
N THR A 123 -11.31 -12.86 -28.34
CA THR A 123 -11.12 -11.64 -27.57
C THR A 123 -10.11 -11.87 -26.46
N ALA A 124 -9.38 -10.81 -26.08
CA ALA A 124 -8.56 -10.77 -24.89
C ALA A 124 -8.91 -9.53 -24.06
N GLY A 125 -9.00 -9.69 -22.75
CA GLY A 125 -9.18 -8.60 -21.82
C GLY A 125 -7.94 -8.46 -20.94
N ILE A 126 -7.58 -7.21 -20.61
CA ILE A 126 -6.48 -6.88 -19.70
C ILE A 126 -7.02 -5.89 -18.70
N TYR A 127 -6.93 -6.24 -17.43
CA TYR A 127 -7.27 -5.39 -16.32
C TYR A 127 -6.02 -5.13 -15.48
N ALA A 128 -5.80 -3.88 -15.12
CA ALA A 128 -4.75 -3.47 -14.21
C ALA A 128 -5.23 -2.27 -13.40
N GLU A 129 -5.15 -2.33 -12.09
CA GLU A 129 -5.56 -1.25 -11.20
C GLU A 129 -4.65 -1.16 -9.98
N ARG A 130 -4.30 0.07 -9.65
CA ARG A 130 -3.57 0.43 -8.47
C ARG A 130 -4.50 1.17 -7.51
N PHE A 131 -4.53 0.74 -6.28
CA PHE A 131 -5.30 1.36 -5.20
C PHE A 131 -4.42 2.27 -4.33
N ARG A 132 -4.99 2.87 -3.30
CA ARG A 132 -4.31 3.80 -2.38
C ARG A 132 -2.91 3.35 -2.02
N GLY A 133 -1.98 4.28 -1.98
CA GLY A 133 -0.59 4.06 -1.61
C GLY A 133 0.35 5.01 -2.35
N ASN A 134 1.64 4.87 -2.06
CA ASN A 134 2.70 5.66 -2.68
C ASN A 134 3.79 4.74 -3.23
N ASP A 135 4.13 4.91 -4.49
CA ASP A 135 5.15 4.12 -5.17
C ASP A 135 6.52 4.80 -5.21
N ASP A 136 6.66 5.99 -4.60
CA ASP A 136 7.96 6.64 -4.40
C ASP A 136 8.73 5.99 -3.23
N LEU A 137 9.11 4.73 -3.41
CA LEU A 137 9.81 3.94 -2.38
C LEU A 137 11.14 4.55 -2.00
N ALA A 138 11.87 5.12 -2.96
CA ALA A 138 13.16 5.77 -2.72
C ALA A 138 12.99 7.04 -1.86
N GLY A 139 12.03 7.90 -2.21
CA GLY A 139 11.72 9.10 -1.43
C GLY A 139 11.20 8.76 -0.03
N MET A 140 10.39 7.70 0.12
CA MET A 140 9.96 7.23 1.44
C MET A 140 11.13 6.76 2.29
N ALA A 141 12.04 5.96 1.73
CA ALA A 141 13.23 5.49 2.44
C ALA A 141 14.12 6.66 2.89
N GLU A 142 14.33 7.65 2.01
CA GLU A 142 15.11 8.84 2.34
C GLU A 142 14.47 9.64 3.50
N ARG A 143 13.15 9.88 3.44
CA ARG A 143 12.41 10.57 4.53
C ARG A 143 12.55 9.83 5.85
N ARG A 144 12.38 8.50 5.87
CA ARG A 144 12.54 7.66 7.07
C ARG A 144 13.94 7.74 7.66
N LEU A 145 14.97 7.60 6.84
CA LEU A 145 16.37 7.70 7.30
C LEU A 145 16.68 9.08 7.86
N LYS A 146 16.20 10.13 7.21
CA LYS A 146 16.35 11.51 7.68
C LYS A 146 15.59 11.77 8.98
N ALA A 147 14.37 11.24 9.11
CA ALA A 147 13.60 11.34 10.35
C ALA A 147 14.30 10.62 11.51
N ALA A 148 14.87 9.42 11.26
CA ALA A 148 15.66 8.69 12.23
C ALA A 148 16.88 9.52 12.73
N ASP A 149 17.61 10.15 11.82
CA ASP A 149 18.73 11.02 12.17
C ASP A 149 18.27 12.20 13.03
N GLN A 150 17.21 12.89 12.61
CA GLN A 150 16.72 14.09 13.29
C GLN A 150 16.13 13.77 14.67
N LEU A 151 15.42 12.65 14.80
CA LEU A 151 14.88 12.21 16.09
C LEU A 151 16.02 11.82 17.03
N THR A 152 17.03 11.10 16.53
CA THR A 152 18.22 10.77 17.32
C THR A 152 18.94 12.02 17.82
N ASP A 153 19.09 13.05 16.98
CA ASP A 153 19.70 14.33 17.39
C ASP A 153 18.91 15.01 18.52
N LEU A 154 17.58 14.97 18.46
CA LEU A 154 16.72 15.47 19.53
C LEU A 154 16.91 14.67 20.82
N LEU A 155 16.98 13.34 20.76
CA LEU A 155 17.22 12.47 21.92
C LEU A 155 18.60 12.70 22.53
N ILE A 156 19.64 12.89 21.73
CA ILE A 156 20.98 13.24 22.22
C ILE A 156 20.96 14.58 22.95
N GLY A 157 20.29 15.58 22.38
CA GLY A 157 20.18 16.89 23.02
C GLY A 157 19.41 16.85 24.33
N TRP A 158 18.29 16.11 24.34
CA TRP A 158 17.49 15.90 25.55
C TRP A 158 18.23 15.12 26.62
N SER A 159 18.86 13.98 26.26
CA SER A 159 19.66 13.19 27.20
C SER A 159 20.81 13.99 27.78
N LYS A 160 21.41 14.91 26.99
CA LYS A 160 22.44 15.83 27.50
C LYS A 160 21.90 16.80 28.56
N LEU A 161 20.68 17.31 28.39
CA LEU A 161 20.02 18.19 29.33
C LEU A 161 19.77 17.49 30.68
N GLU A 162 19.22 16.25 30.60
CA GLU A 162 18.82 15.51 31.80
C GLU A 162 19.98 14.77 32.49
N LEU A 163 20.89 14.18 31.70
CA LEU A 163 21.92 13.25 32.18
C LEU A 163 23.37 13.69 31.91
N GLY A 164 23.56 14.87 31.33
CA GLY A 164 24.91 15.35 30.98
C GLY A 164 25.87 15.51 32.16
N HIS A 165 25.37 15.53 33.39
CA HIS A 165 26.16 15.58 34.63
C HIS A 165 26.57 14.19 35.14
N GLU A 166 25.98 13.10 34.61
CA GLU A 166 26.30 11.74 35.01
C GLU A 166 27.67 11.32 34.46
N ALA A 167 28.49 10.65 35.28
CA ALA A 167 29.81 10.17 34.87
C ALA A 167 29.76 9.19 33.68
N GLY A 168 28.69 8.44 33.57
CA GLY A 168 28.42 7.48 32.47
C GLY A 168 27.92 8.12 31.20
N TYR A 169 27.57 9.41 31.17
CA TYR A 169 26.95 10.05 30.01
C TYR A 169 27.73 9.91 28.69
N PRO A 170 29.07 9.99 28.65
CA PRO A 170 29.80 9.77 27.39
C PRO A 170 29.51 8.42 26.72
N ARG A 171 29.27 7.36 27.51
CA ARG A 171 28.89 6.03 26.98
C ARG A 171 27.47 6.02 26.43
N LEU A 172 26.51 6.61 27.17
CA LEU A 172 25.15 6.77 26.74
C LEU A 172 25.07 7.59 25.43
N ARG A 173 25.82 8.71 25.39
CA ARG A 173 25.88 9.53 24.15
C ARG A 173 26.43 8.74 22.97
N HIS A 174 27.50 7.97 23.16
CA HIS A 174 28.06 7.12 22.10
C HIS A 174 27.04 6.09 21.63
N PHE A 175 26.36 5.42 22.55
CA PHE A 175 25.29 4.49 22.22
C PHE A 175 24.18 5.17 21.40
N LEU A 176 23.68 6.33 21.80
CA LEU A 176 22.65 7.06 21.07
C LEU A 176 23.12 7.46 19.67
N ASP A 177 24.33 8.01 19.57
CA ASP A 177 24.84 8.59 18.32
C ASP A 177 25.28 7.53 17.30
N VAL A 178 25.77 6.39 17.73
CA VAL A 178 26.30 5.34 16.86
C VAL A 178 25.36 4.14 16.77
N ASP A 179 25.06 3.50 17.90
CA ASP A 179 24.30 2.25 17.90
C ASP A 179 22.83 2.50 17.67
N PHE A 180 22.21 3.31 18.52
CA PHE A 180 20.77 3.59 18.44
C PHE A 180 20.39 4.24 17.10
N ARG A 181 21.17 5.21 16.62
CA ARG A 181 20.96 5.87 15.33
C ARG A 181 20.91 4.85 14.18
N ARG A 182 21.87 3.92 14.16
CA ARG A 182 21.88 2.84 13.16
C ARG A 182 20.70 1.90 13.33
N ASP A 183 20.43 1.50 14.57
CA ASP A 183 19.40 0.52 14.89
C ASP A 183 17.99 1.08 14.61
N LEU A 184 17.78 2.39 14.82
CA LEU A 184 16.54 3.07 14.46
C LEU A 184 16.31 3.09 12.92
N LYS A 185 17.38 3.30 12.13
CA LYS A 185 17.34 3.19 10.68
C LYS A 185 17.01 1.77 10.22
N ASN A 186 17.63 0.77 10.87
CA ASN A 186 17.33 -0.63 10.58
C ASN A 186 15.89 -1.00 10.96
N ALA A 187 15.39 -0.50 12.10
CA ALA A 187 14.00 -0.67 12.51
C ALA A 187 13.03 -0.13 11.47
N SER A 188 13.30 1.08 10.95
CA SER A 188 12.46 1.67 9.90
C SER A 188 12.51 0.88 8.58
N ALA A 189 13.63 0.24 8.26
CA ALA A 189 13.76 -0.64 7.09
C ALA A 189 12.98 -1.95 7.28
N TYR A 190 13.09 -2.60 8.45
CA TYR A 190 12.28 -3.77 8.80
C TYR A 190 10.78 -3.47 8.74
N TRP A 191 10.40 -2.30 9.25
CA TRP A 191 9.00 -1.86 9.18
C TRP A 191 8.52 -1.67 7.75
N ALA A 192 9.34 -1.06 6.88
CA ALA A 192 9.01 -0.90 5.46
C ALA A 192 8.88 -2.26 4.75
N GLU A 193 9.77 -3.22 5.06
CA GLU A 193 9.71 -4.58 4.53
C GLU A 193 8.42 -5.28 4.97
N ALA A 194 8.07 -5.19 6.26
CA ALA A 194 6.85 -5.79 6.80
C ALA A 194 5.60 -5.23 6.12
N GLN A 195 5.51 -3.92 5.94
CA GLN A 195 4.41 -3.28 5.24
C GLN A 195 4.28 -3.73 3.78
N PHE A 196 5.41 -3.99 3.09
CA PHE A 196 5.40 -4.50 1.73
C PHE A 196 4.94 -5.96 1.65
N ILE A 197 5.38 -6.80 2.61
CA ILE A 197 4.99 -8.21 2.68
C ILE A 197 3.51 -8.34 3.03
N ASP A 198 2.99 -7.52 3.94
CA ASP A 198 1.59 -7.51 4.39
C ASP A 198 0.59 -7.29 3.26
N LEU A 199 0.97 -6.58 2.19
CA LEU A 199 0.13 -6.42 1.01
C LEU A 199 -0.18 -7.75 0.28
N TYR A 200 0.66 -8.78 0.45
CA TYR A 200 0.58 -9.99 -0.37
C TYR A 200 0.60 -11.29 0.44
N GLN A 201 0.80 -11.23 1.77
CA GLN A 201 0.92 -12.40 2.63
C GLN A 201 0.20 -12.21 3.96
N THR A 202 -0.53 -13.22 4.40
CA THR A 202 -1.09 -13.31 5.76
C THR A 202 0.03 -13.64 6.75
N ASN A 203 -0.01 -13.07 7.97
CA ASN A 203 0.97 -13.25 9.08
C ASN A 203 2.28 -12.46 8.97
N ALA A 204 2.37 -11.44 8.12
CA ALA A 204 3.55 -10.57 8.03
C ALA A 204 3.91 -9.93 9.38
N ASP A 205 2.92 -9.53 10.16
CA ASP A 205 3.10 -8.95 11.49
C ASP A 205 3.81 -9.88 12.46
N GLN A 206 3.45 -11.16 12.49
CA GLN A 206 4.08 -12.14 13.40
C GLN A 206 5.54 -12.38 13.03
N GLU A 207 5.83 -12.45 11.74
CA GLU A 207 7.21 -12.63 11.26
C GLU A 207 8.05 -11.39 11.57
N PHE A 208 7.50 -10.20 11.36
CA PHE A 208 8.14 -8.94 11.72
C PHE A 208 8.46 -8.87 13.20
N ILE A 209 7.48 -9.14 14.07
CA ILE A 209 7.65 -9.14 15.53
C ILE A 209 8.76 -10.09 15.96
N ALA A 210 8.78 -11.32 15.40
CA ALA A 210 9.79 -12.30 15.72
C ALA A 210 11.20 -11.85 15.28
N ARG A 211 11.35 -11.42 14.05
CA ARG A 211 12.64 -10.95 13.49
C ARG A 211 13.16 -9.72 14.22
N PHE A 212 12.28 -8.75 14.43
CA PHE A 212 12.67 -7.50 15.08
C PHE A 212 12.95 -7.70 16.58
N GLY A 213 12.15 -8.53 17.26
CA GLY A 213 12.39 -8.91 18.65
C GLY A 213 13.77 -9.59 18.83
N GLN A 214 14.12 -10.51 17.94
CA GLN A 214 15.46 -11.15 17.94
C GLN A 214 16.56 -10.10 17.71
N TYR A 215 16.38 -9.21 16.73
CA TYR A 215 17.33 -8.14 16.47
C TYR A 215 17.60 -7.27 17.71
N LEU A 216 16.54 -6.86 18.40
CA LEU A 216 16.66 -6.04 19.61
C LEU A 216 17.38 -6.78 20.76
N LEU A 217 17.13 -8.10 20.91
CA LEU A 217 17.85 -8.95 21.87
C LEU A 217 19.35 -9.02 21.54
N GLU A 218 19.71 -9.30 20.30
CA GLU A 218 21.11 -9.39 19.84
C GLU A 218 21.84 -8.07 19.99
N ARG A 219 21.13 -6.94 19.85
CA ARG A 219 21.66 -5.59 20.02
C ARG A 219 21.71 -5.16 21.50
N GLY A 220 21.20 -5.96 22.42
CA GLY A 220 21.23 -5.70 23.87
C GLY A 220 20.29 -4.59 24.32
N TYR A 221 19.19 -4.38 23.60
CA TYR A 221 18.09 -3.50 24.06
C TYR A 221 17.33 -4.15 25.19
N PHE A 222 17.17 -5.46 25.15
CA PHE A 222 16.54 -6.29 26.16
C PHE A 222 17.45 -7.43 26.58
N GLN A 223 17.25 -7.89 27.79
CA GLN A 223 17.82 -9.15 28.28
C GLN A 223 16.74 -10.24 28.22
N VAL A 224 17.16 -11.51 28.13
CA VAL A 224 16.22 -12.65 28.09
C VAL A 224 15.28 -12.63 29.30
N GLY A 225 15.74 -12.23 30.48
CA GLY A 225 14.92 -12.11 31.68
C GLY A 225 13.86 -10.99 31.63
N GLU A 226 13.94 -10.06 30.67
CA GLU A 226 12.98 -8.97 30.47
C GLU A 226 11.87 -9.34 29.49
N LEU A 227 11.97 -10.48 28.78
CA LEU A 227 10.96 -10.93 27.81
C LEU A 227 9.53 -11.04 28.38
N PRO A 228 9.29 -11.50 29.63
CA PRO A 228 7.94 -11.51 30.19
C PRO A 228 7.34 -10.09 30.34
N SER A 229 8.17 -9.09 30.65
CA SER A 229 7.73 -7.70 30.72
C SER A 229 7.43 -7.12 29.35
N LEU A 230 8.24 -7.50 28.35
CA LEU A 230 8.01 -7.16 26.95
C LEU A 230 6.68 -7.77 26.46
N SER A 231 6.42 -9.04 26.72
CA SER A 231 5.17 -9.71 26.32
C SER A 231 3.92 -9.05 26.95
N ARG A 232 4.00 -8.65 28.22
CA ARG A 232 2.91 -7.93 28.89
C ARG A 232 2.66 -6.55 28.29
N MET A 233 3.74 -5.82 28.05
CA MET A 233 3.66 -4.51 27.39
C MET A 233 2.91 -4.63 26.06
N LEU A 234 3.19 -5.68 25.27
CA LEU A 234 2.60 -5.92 23.97
C LEU A 234 1.14 -6.40 24.01
N GLY A 235 0.82 -7.29 24.97
CA GLY A 235 -0.51 -7.91 25.06
C GLY A 235 -1.51 -7.08 25.86
N GLU A 236 -1.05 -6.25 26.81
CA GLU A 236 -1.90 -5.57 27.78
C GLU A 236 -1.83 -4.03 27.70
N ASN A 237 -1.13 -3.47 26.72
CA ASN A 237 -0.87 -2.02 26.60
C ASN A 237 -0.30 -1.42 27.90
N ASP A 238 0.61 -2.17 28.58
CA ASP A 238 1.20 -1.76 29.84
C ASP A 238 2.33 -0.73 29.64
N ASN A 239 1.95 0.53 29.53
CA ASN A 239 2.90 1.64 29.42
C ASN A 239 3.91 1.69 30.58
N HIS A 240 3.55 1.22 31.77
CA HIS A 240 4.48 1.23 32.91
C HIS A 240 5.68 0.30 32.67
N SER A 241 5.45 -0.90 32.15
CA SER A 241 6.52 -1.84 31.77
C SER A 241 7.43 -1.25 30.70
N LEU A 242 6.91 -0.48 29.76
CA LEU A 242 7.70 0.24 28.75
C LEU A 242 8.69 1.22 29.38
N TYR A 243 8.24 2.05 30.31
CA TYR A 243 9.11 3.01 31.02
C TYR A 243 10.18 2.33 31.85
N LEU A 244 9.84 1.23 32.53
CA LEU A 244 10.80 0.43 33.26
C LEU A 244 11.90 -0.15 32.38
N LEU A 245 11.52 -0.69 31.20
CA LEU A 245 12.49 -1.20 30.23
C LEU A 245 13.42 -0.09 29.71
N ALA A 246 12.87 1.06 29.37
CA ALA A 246 13.64 2.22 28.93
C ALA A 246 14.63 2.71 30.01
N GLN A 247 14.18 2.81 31.27
CA GLN A 247 15.01 3.19 32.38
C GLN A 247 16.16 2.19 32.61
N ARG A 248 15.89 0.88 32.57
CA ARG A 248 16.91 -0.16 32.70
C ARG A 248 17.92 -0.11 31.56
N LEU A 249 17.47 0.06 30.33
CA LEU A 249 18.35 0.21 29.18
C LEU A 249 19.30 1.42 29.39
N ILE A 250 18.76 2.57 29.73
CA ILE A 250 19.57 3.79 29.94
C ILE A 250 20.52 3.61 31.10
N ALA A 251 20.09 3.02 32.22
CA ALA A 251 20.97 2.73 33.37
C ALA A 251 22.15 1.83 32.96
N ARG A 252 21.87 0.76 32.16
CA ARG A 252 22.94 -0.09 31.62
C ARG A 252 23.92 0.68 30.73
N LYS A 253 23.41 1.56 29.86
CA LYS A 253 24.25 2.37 28.96
C LYS A 253 25.04 3.45 29.71
N LEU A 254 24.53 3.93 30.83
CA LEU A 254 25.29 4.78 31.76
C LEU A 254 26.32 3.97 32.54
N GLY A 255 26.19 2.63 32.61
CA GLY A 255 27.04 1.73 33.40
C GLY A 255 26.74 1.80 34.89
N VAL A 256 25.53 2.13 35.24
CA VAL A 256 25.01 2.03 36.61
C VAL A 256 24.77 0.54 36.89
N ALA A 257 25.16 0.07 38.05
CA ALA A 257 24.90 -1.32 38.45
C ALA A 257 23.40 -1.59 38.46
N GLU A 258 23.02 -2.77 37.98
CA GLU A 258 21.61 -3.21 38.01
C GLU A 258 21.22 -3.47 39.46
N THR A 259 20.60 -2.48 40.06
CA THR A 259 19.97 -2.59 41.38
C THR A 259 18.47 -2.60 41.16
N ASP A 260 17.72 -3.19 42.12
CA ASP A 260 16.24 -3.19 42.05
C ASP A 260 15.64 -1.75 42.12
N THR A 261 16.46 -0.77 42.44
CA THR A 261 16.07 0.63 42.51
C THR A 261 16.56 1.42 41.28
N ILE A 262 15.62 2.04 40.58
CA ILE A 262 15.92 2.93 39.46
C ILE A 262 16.61 4.18 39.99
N PRO A 263 17.73 4.62 39.38
CA PRO A 263 18.42 5.84 39.80
C PRO A 263 17.49 7.05 39.77
N ALA A 264 17.60 7.91 40.82
CA ALA A 264 16.79 9.13 40.90
C ALA A 264 17.00 10.08 39.70
N SER A 265 18.16 10.04 39.05
CA SER A 265 18.45 10.78 37.83
C SER A 265 17.57 10.35 36.61
N LEU A 266 16.94 9.18 36.68
CA LEU A 266 16.00 8.69 35.64
C LEU A 266 14.51 8.94 35.98
N ALA A 267 14.21 9.72 37.01
CA ALA A 267 12.84 10.03 37.44
C ALA A 267 12.01 10.72 36.33
N PHE A 268 12.65 11.42 35.41
CA PHE A 268 11.98 12.05 34.27
C PHE A 268 11.40 11.01 33.29
N LEU A 269 11.78 9.74 33.35
CA LEU A 269 11.26 8.61 32.59
C LEU A 269 10.30 7.74 33.41
N ALA A 270 9.75 8.21 34.52
CA ALA A 270 8.90 7.39 35.39
C ALA A 270 7.50 7.06 34.76
N ASN A 271 6.97 7.94 33.95
CA ASN A 271 5.68 7.82 33.28
C ASN A 271 5.54 8.82 32.13
N ASP A 272 4.44 8.73 31.39
CA ASP A 272 4.12 9.62 30.27
C ASP A 272 4.26 11.10 30.64
N ALA A 273 3.58 11.54 31.68
CA ALA A 273 3.52 12.94 32.07
C ALA A 273 4.88 13.53 32.44
N SER A 274 5.73 12.77 33.16
CA SER A 274 7.07 13.22 33.51
C SER A 274 8.01 13.24 32.30
N THR A 275 7.90 12.27 31.41
CA THR A 275 8.69 12.15 30.19
C THR A 275 8.33 13.27 29.21
N GLU A 276 7.05 13.46 28.94
CA GLU A 276 6.54 14.54 28.09
C GLU A 276 6.94 15.91 28.62
N LYS A 277 6.71 16.16 29.89
CA LYS A 277 7.11 17.43 30.53
C LYS A 277 8.61 17.71 30.40
N SER A 278 9.45 16.70 30.62
CA SER A 278 10.89 16.84 30.48
C SER A 278 11.31 17.10 29.05
N PHE A 279 10.74 16.35 28.11
CA PHE A 279 11.07 16.49 26.69
C PHE A 279 10.59 17.82 26.13
N ASN A 280 9.37 18.26 26.43
CA ASN A 280 8.83 19.55 26.01
C ASN A 280 9.68 20.72 26.57
N ARG A 281 10.15 20.61 27.82
CA ARG A 281 11.11 21.55 28.36
C ARG A 281 12.39 21.65 27.52
N TYR A 282 12.88 20.54 26.99
CA TYR A 282 14.02 20.54 26.08
C TYR A 282 13.65 21.12 24.70
N LEU A 283 12.55 20.68 24.09
CA LEU A 283 12.14 21.07 22.73
C LEU A 283 12.03 22.58 22.59
N VAL A 284 11.46 23.29 23.58
CA VAL A 284 11.32 24.75 23.55
C VAL A 284 12.67 25.49 23.56
N THR A 285 13.76 24.84 23.96
CA THR A 285 15.12 25.41 23.92
C THR A 285 15.78 25.30 22.54
N THR A 286 15.23 24.46 21.66
CA THR A 286 15.83 24.15 20.34
C THR A 286 15.74 25.34 19.38
N THR A 287 16.68 25.42 18.45
CA THR A 287 16.64 26.43 17.38
C THR A 287 15.46 26.20 16.43
N ARG A 288 15.03 24.93 16.26
CA ARG A 288 13.88 24.56 15.44
C ARG A 288 12.57 25.10 16.02
N TYR A 289 12.35 24.94 17.32
CA TYR A 289 11.16 25.49 17.97
C TYR A 289 11.12 27.02 17.91
N ARG A 290 12.25 27.67 18.11
CA ARG A 290 12.35 29.13 17.94
C ARG A 290 12.03 29.58 16.51
N ALA A 291 12.37 28.78 15.50
CA ALA A 291 12.00 29.04 14.11
C ALA A 291 10.48 28.91 13.90
N LEU A 292 9.82 27.88 14.46
CA LEU A 292 8.36 27.72 14.44
C LEU A 292 7.65 28.92 15.08
N LEU A 293 8.08 29.34 16.28
CA LEU A 293 7.54 30.51 16.96
C LEU A 293 7.68 31.80 16.11
N LYS A 294 8.80 31.93 15.43
CA LYS A 294 9.02 33.10 14.54
C LYS A 294 8.09 33.07 13.34
N GLN A 295 7.84 31.91 12.76
CA GLN A 295 6.88 31.71 11.68
C GLN A 295 5.45 31.99 12.16
N TRP A 296 5.05 31.42 13.28
CA TRP A 296 3.76 31.67 13.92
C TRP A 296 3.52 33.16 14.17
N THR A 297 4.50 33.87 14.73
CA THR A 297 4.40 35.32 14.99
C THR A 297 4.15 36.14 13.72
N ARG A 298 4.68 35.67 12.58
CA ARG A 298 4.40 36.31 11.27
C ARG A 298 2.98 36.03 10.82
N ASN A 299 2.53 34.77 10.93
CA ASN A 299 1.22 34.32 10.47
C ASN A 299 0.09 34.87 11.34
N LYS A 300 0.30 35.04 12.64
CA LYS A 300 -0.67 35.59 13.59
C LYS A 300 -1.12 37.02 13.22
N LYS A 301 -0.31 37.78 12.45
CA LYS A 301 -0.70 39.09 11.96
C LYS A 301 -1.87 39.04 10.98
N SER A 302 -1.98 37.98 10.21
CA SER A 302 -3.08 37.72 9.26
C SER A 302 -4.17 36.83 9.80
N GLN A 303 -3.89 36.07 10.88
CA GLN A 303 -4.79 35.12 11.55
C GLN A 303 -4.73 35.32 13.06
N PRO A 304 -5.47 36.30 13.63
CA PRO A 304 -5.38 36.68 15.04
C PRO A 304 -5.67 35.54 16.04
N ASP A 305 -6.52 34.60 15.65
CA ASP A 305 -6.96 33.46 16.48
C ASP A 305 -6.01 32.26 16.39
N LEU A 306 -4.89 32.37 15.67
CA LEU A 306 -3.90 31.30 15.57
C LEU A 306 -3.23 31.04 16.91
N GLU A 307 -3.34 29.82 17.42
CA GLU A 307 -2.66 29.40 18.64
C GLU A 307 -1.16 29.26 18.45
N PRO A 308 -0.33 29.42 19.52
CA PRO A 308 1.08 29.18 19.42
C PRO A 308 1.38 27.70 19.18
N PRO A 309 2.45 27.38 18.41
CA PRO A 309 2.79 26.01 18.12
C PRO A 309 3.12 25.26 19.40
N ALA A 310 2.57 24.05 19.53
CA ALA A 310 2.93 23.13 20.59
C ALA A 310 4.34 22.56 20.35
N PRO A 311 5.11 22.22 21.41
CA PRO A 311 6.44 21.63 21.24
C PRO A 311 6.46 20.36 20.40
N GLU A 312 5.40 19.56 20.47
CA GLU A 312 5.19 18.30 19.75
C GLU A 312 5.16 18.48 18.22
N GLU A 313 4.80 19.66 17.73
CA GLU A 313 4.85 19.97 16.29
C GLU A 313 6.25 19.83 15.68
N LEU A 314 7.29 19.73 16.50
CA LEU A 314 8.65 19.40 16.05
C LEU A 314 8.85 17.90 15.79
N THR A 315 8.17 17.06 16.53
CA THR A 315 8.38 15.61 16.54
C THR A 315 7.33 14.84 15.77
N ASP A 316 6.09 15.31 15.75
CA ASP A 316 4.98 14.65 15.05
C ASP A 316 5.29 14.36 13.56
N PRO A 317 5.85 15.30 12.77
CA PRO A 317 6.24 15.00 11.41
C PRO A 317 7.36 13.96 11.31
N LEU A 318 8.33 13.97 12.26
CA LEU A 318 9.43 13.01 12.26
C LEU A 318 8.96 11.62 12.64
N LEU A 319 8.07 11.52 13.60
CA LEU A 319 7.46 10.26 13.99
C LEU A 319 6.58 9.72 12.88
N LYS A 320 5.82 10.60 12.21
CA LYS A 320 5.02 10.23 11.05
C LYS A 320 5.88 9.72 9.90
N ASP A 321 7.00 10.36 9.61
CA ASP A 321 7.92 9.91 8.56
C ASP A 321 8.61 8.59 8.93
N LEU A 322 8.95 8.40 10.22
CA LEU A 322 9.70 7.23 10.69
C LEU A 322 8.83 5.98 10.83
N ILE A 323 7.71 6.17 11.49
CA ILE A 323 6.73 5.13 11.81
C ILE A 323 5.39 5.74 11.45
N ASP A 324 4.81 5.31 10.37
CA ASP A 324 3.47 5.76 10.06
C ASP A 324 2.51 5.27 11.16
N PHE A 325 2.15 6.17 12.08
CA PHE A 325 1.21 5.82 13.14
C PHE A 325 -0.19 5.57 12.60
N ASP A 326 -0.54 6.13 11.44
CA ASP A 326 -1.78 5.77 10.75
C ASP A 326 -1.75 4.29 10.28
N ALA A 327 -0.58 3.68 10.20
CA ALA A 327 -0.45 2.25 9.95
C ALA A 327 -0.81 1.37 11.17
N PHE A 328 -0.89 1.95 12.35
CA PHE A 328 -1.44 1.30 13.55
C PHE A 328 -2.94 1.61 13.75
N ALA A 329 -3.50 2.55 12.98
CA ALA A 329 -4.95 2.64 12.88
C ALA A 329 -5.48 1.37 12.22
N THR A 330 -6.67 0.96 12.57
CA THR A 330 -7.32 -0.17 11.91
C THR A 330 -7.30 0.08 10.40
N PRO A 331 -6.68 -0.81 9.61
CA PRO A 331 -6.62 -0.61 8.18
C PRO A 331 -8.02 -0.66 7.59
N ASN A 332 -8.22 0.01 6.47
CA ASN A 332 -9.39 -0.21 5.65
C ASN A 332 -9.21 -1.52 4.87
N HIS A 333 -10.28 -2.26 4.67
CA HIS A 333 -10.27 -3.49 3.91
C HIS A 333 -10.70 -3.24 2.47
N LEU A 334 -9.99 -3.85 1.54
CA LEU A 334 -10.32 -3.83 0.12
C LEU A 334 -10.45 -5.25 -0.39
N THR A 335 -11.59 -5.55 -1.02
CA THR A 335 -11.80 -6.76 -1.82
C THR A 335 -12.12 -6.36 -3.25
N VAL A 336 -11.40 -6.92 -4.21
CA VAL A 336 -11.66 -6.75 -5.65
C VAL A 336 -12.08 -8.09 -6.23
N GLN A 337 -13.18 -8.13 -6.96
CA GLN A 337 -13.78 -9.33 -7.56
C GLN A 337 -13.98 -9.10 -9.06
N LEU A 338 -13.27 -9.83 -9.88
CA LEU A 338 -13.42 -9.78 -11.34
C LEU A 338 -14.10 -11.04 -11.84
N SER A 339 -15.35 -10.91 -12.29
CA SER A 339 -16.13 -12.02 -12.83
C SER A 339 -15.71 -12.35 -14.26
N LEU A 340 -15.26 -13.57 -14.50
CA LEU A 340 -14.79 -14.04 -15.81
C LEU A 340 -15.47 -15.35 -16.21
N PRO A 341 -15.55 -15.66 -17.51
CA PRO A 341 -16.10 -16.94 -17.98
C PRO A 341 -15.22 -18.15 -17.63
N SER A 342 -13.92 -17.96 -17.45
CA SER A 342 -12.92 -18.97 -17.06
C SER A 342 -11.79 -18.29 -16.27
N ALA A 343 -10.94 -19.09 -15.62
CA ALA A 343 -9.74 -18.60 -14.96
C ALA A 343 -8.92 -17.69 -15.89
N PRO A 344 -8.31 -16.61 -15.36
CA PRO A 344 -7.42 -15.75 -16.13
C PRO A 344 -6.21 -16.53 -16.65
N VAL A 345 -5.55 -16.00 -17.68
CA VAL A 345 -4.30 -16.57 -18.20
C VAL A 345 -3.16 -16.24 -17.24
N HIS A 346 -3.08 -14.98 -16.83
CA HIS A 346 -2.17 -14.51 -15.81
C HIS A 346 -2.92 -13.61 -14.83
N SER A 347 -2.54 -13.68 -13.57
CA SER A 347 -3.09 -12.86 -12.51
C SER A 347 -2.12 -12.84 -11.31
N ASN A 348 -2.25 -11.83 -10.47
CA ASN A 348 -1.66 -11.79 -9.15
C ASN A 348 -2.70 -11.97 -8.02
N GLY A 349 -3.93 -12.38 -8.37
CA GLY A 349 -5.01 -12.69 -7.45
C GLY A 349 -5.17 -14.18 -7.19
N HIS A 350 -6.36 -14.54 -6.76
CA HIS A 350 -6.77 -15.92 -6.52
C HIS A 350 -8.06 -16.23 -7.26
N TRP A 351 -8.05 -17.29 -8.08
CA TRP A 351 -9.23 -17.72 -8.79
C TRP A 351 -10.17 -18.52 -7.91
N ASP A 352 -11.40 -18.03 -7.74
CA ASP A 352 -12.50 -18.78 -7.10
C ASP A 352 -13.35 -19.48 -8.17
N GLU A 353 -13.16 -20.79 -8.28
CA GLU A 353 -13.89 -21.62 -9.24
C GLU A 353 -15.40 -21.65 -8.99
N SER A 354 -15.81 -21.56 -7.72
CA SER A 354 -17.23 -21.67 -7.32
C SER A 354 -18.04 -20.47 -7.80
N PHE A 355 -17.45 -19.28 -7.71
CA PHE A 355 -18.06 -18.02 -8.12
C PHE A 355 -17.59 -17.54 -9.50
N ARG A 356 -16.61 -18.22 -10.09
CA ARG A 356 -15.96 -17.83 -11.36
C ARG A 356 -15.45 -16.40 -11.30
N GLN A 357 -14.71 -16.11 -10.27
CA GLN A 357 -14.16 -14.78 -10.00
C GLN A 357 -12.68 -14.86 -9.69
N GLU A 358 -11.93 -13.92 -10.22
CA GLU A 358 -10.62 -13.60 -9.73
C GLU A 358 -10.76 -12.63 -8.56
N VAL A 359 -10.15 -12.96 -7.41
CA VAL A 359 -10.32 -12.22 -6.16
C VAL A 359 -8.97 -11.74 -5.65
N TRP A 360 -8.92 -10.48 -5.29
CA TRP A 360 -7.84 -9.86 -4.54
C TRP A 360 -8.40 -9.32 -3.23
N ALA A 361 -7.69 -9.51 -2.14
CA ALA A 361 -8.02 -8.94 -0.85
C ALA A 361 -6.76 -8.37 -0.21
N SER A 362 -6.86 -7.17 0.35
CA SER A 362 -5.75 -6.50 1.02
C SER A 362 -6.26 -5.47 2.00
N ASP A 363 -5.44 -5.22 3.00
CA ASP A 363 -5.59 -4.07 3.85
C ASP A 363 -4.98 -2.85 3.17
N ILE A 364 -5.75 -1.76 3.09
CA ILE A 364 -5.32 -0.50 2.52
C ILE A 364 -5.40 0.62 3.54
N PHE A 365 -4.70 1.72 3.30
CA PHE A 365 -4.77 2.85 4.22
C PHE A 365 -6.08 3.63 4.16
N ALA A 366 -6.41 4.26 5.30
CA ALA A 366 -7.54 5.17 5.42
C ALA A 366 -7.43 6.41 4.52
N ARG A 367 -6.21 6.83 4.16
CA ARG A 367 -5.98 8.02 3.32
C ARG A 367 -4.92 7.72 2.26
N THR A 368 -4.86 8.57 1.22
CA THR A 368 -3.70 8.62 0.32
C THR A 368 -2.49 8.97 1.16
N ASN A 369 -1.86 7.99 1.75
CA ASN A 369 -0.74 8.23 2.62
C ASN A 369 0.57 7.82 1.96
N ASP A 370 1.59 8.58 2.32
CA ASP A 370 2.91 8.52 1.74
C ASP A 370 3.75 7.36 2.29
N ALA A 371 3.20 6.49 3.12
CA ALA A 371 4.00 5.55 3.90
C ALA A 371 3.91 4.08 3.47
N ARG A 372 2.92 3.69 2.67
CA ARG A 372 2.81 2.31 2.14
C ARG A 372 2.85 2.26 0.63
N PRO A 373 3.42 1.18 0.03
CA PRO A 373 3.25 0.90 -1.38
C PRO A 373 1.77 0.77 -1.76
N SER A 374 1.46 1.08 -3.00
CA SER A 374 0.13 0.87 -3.54
C SER A 374 -0.19 -0.62 -3.65
N PHE A 375 -1.42 -1.00 -3.35
CA PHE A 375 -1.91 -2.32 -3.71
C PHE A 375 -2.23 -2.37 -5.19
N PHE A 376 -1.83 -3.44 -5.87
CA PHE A 376 -1.96 -3.59 -7.31
C PHE A 376 -2.66 -4.90 -7.67
N CYS A 377 -3.71 -4.79 -8.50
CA CYS A 377 -4.43 -5.91 -9.09
C CYS A 377 -4.14 -5.98 -10.58
N PHE A 378 -3.89 -7.19 -11.07
CA PHE A 378 -3.68 -7.46 -12.49
C PHE A 378 -4.30 -8.79 -12.87
N ALA A 379 -4.97 -8.81 -14.03
CA ALA A 379 -5.39 -10.04 -14.68
C ALA A 379 -5.47 -9.83 -16.19
N ASP A 380 -5.11 -10.86 -16.95
CA ASP A 380 -5.43 -10.98 -18.37
C ASP A 380 -6.13 -12.30 -18.66
N TRP A 381 -7.05 -12.27 -19.59
CA TRP A 381 -7.82 -13.45 -20.00
C TRP A 381 -8.09 -13.43 -21.48
N ALA A 382 -8.36 -14.60 -22.02
CA ALA A 382 -8.68 -14.76 -23.42
C ALA A 382 -9.89 -15.66 -23.62
N GLN A 383 -10.74 -15.29 -24.56
CA GLN A 383 -11.92 -16.06 -24.95
C GLN A 383 -11.85 -16.35 -26.45
N PRO A 384 -11.57 -17.60 -26.86
CA PRO A 384 -11.52 -17.98 -28.26
C PRO A 384 -12.90 -17.91 -28.92
N ASN A 385 -12.90 -17.56 -30.18
CA ASN A 385 -14.07 -17.76 -31.05
C ASN A 385 -13.98 -19.13 -31.72
N ASP A 386 -14.43 -20.15 -30.99
CA ASP A 386 -14.32 -21.56 -31.40
C ASP A 386 -14.92 -21.82 -32.78
N SER A 387 -16.08 -21.22 -33.05
CA SER A 387 -16.78 -21.43 -34.34
C SER A 387 -15.99 -20.89 -35.52
N VAL A 388 -15.36 -19.72 -35.37
CA VAL A 388 -14.54 -19.13 -36.43
C VAL A 388 -13.22 -19.89 -36.56
N GLN A 389 -12.56 -20.21 -35.45
CA GLN A 389 -11.30 -20.96 -35.50
C GLN A 389 -11.50 -22.35 -36.12
N GLN A 390 -12.54 -23.09 -35.76
CA GLN A 390 -12.87 -24.38 -36.38
C GLN A 390 -13.16 -24.24 -37.88
N LYS A 391 -13.89 -23.19 -38.26
CA LYS A 391 -14.17 -22.93 -39.68
C LYS A 391 -12.91 -22.64 -40.48
N ARG A 392 -11.92 -21.91 -39.91
CA ARG A 392 -10.71 -21.47 -40.61
C ARG A 392 -9.57 -22.47 -40.51
N PHE A 393 -9.44 -23.14 -39.37
CA PHE A 393 -8.29 -24.00 -39.07
C PHE A 393 -8.65 -25.49 -38.92
N GLY A 394 -9.96 -25.83 -38.89
CA GLY A 394 -10.41 -27.18 -38.58
C GLY A 394 -10.36 -27.54 -37.10
N GLN A 395 -9.82 -26.69 -36.28
CA GLN A 395 -9.70 -26.84 -34.82
C GLN A 395 -9.52 -25.50 -34.17
N VAL A 396 -9.66 -25.43 -32.82
CA VAL A 396 -9.31 -24.26 -32.00
C VAL A 396 -7.83 -24.31 -31.73
N VAL A 397 -7.07 -23.33 -32.20
CA VAL A 397 -5.60 -23.26 -32.12
C VAL A 397 -5.09 -22.13 -31.22
N LEU A 398 -5.83 -21.02 -31.15
CA LEU A 398 -5.50 -19.87 -30.31
C LEU A 398 -6.38 -19.87 -29.09
N THR A 399 -5.77 -20.18 -27.95
CA THR A 399 -6.38 -20.14 -26.60
C THR A 399 -5.42 -19.51 -25.62
N GLY A 400 -5.89 -19.08 -24.46
CA GLY A 400 -5.06 -18.59 -23.37
C GLY A 400 -4.04 -17.54 -23.82
N ASP A 401 -2.78 -17.71 -23.41
CA ASP A 401 -1.68 -16.78 -23.68
C ASP A 401 -1.47 -16.56 -25.20
N ALA A 402 -1.56 -17.61 -26.01
CA ALA A 402 -1.39 -17.48 -27.46
C ALA A 402 -2.46 -16.56 -28.08
N LEU A 403 -3.71 -16.64 -27.63
CA LEU A 403 -4.77 -15.74 -28.07
C LEU A 403 -4.57 -14.31 -27.56
N THR A 404 -4.17 -14.15 -26.31
CA THR A 404 -3.83 -12.83 -25.75
C THR A 404 -2.73 -12.15 -26.56
N GLN A 405 -1.64 -12.85 -26.82
CA GLN A 405 -0.53 -12.35 -27.63
C GLN A 405 -0.97 -12.01 -29.07
N TYR A 406 -1.82 -12.86 -29.67
CA TYR A 406 -2.38 -12.59 -30.99
C TYR A 406 -3.22 -11.29 -31.01
N CYS A 407 -4.11 -11.12 -30.04
CA CYS A 407 -4.94 -9.93 -29.91
C CYS A 407 -4.11 -8.66 -29.69
N LEU A 408 -3.07 -8.72 -28.85
CA LEU A 408 -2.14 -7.62 -28.62
C LEU A 408 -1.39 -7.26 -29.92
N TRP A 409 -0.82 -8.25 -30.60
CA TRP A 409 -0.16 -8.03 -31.86
C TRP A 409 -1.12 -7.41 -32.89
N ARG A 410 -2.33 -7.96 -33.04
CA ARG A 410 -3.32 -7.47 -33.99
C ARG A 410 -3.74 -6.01 -33.72
N SER A 411 -3.77 -5.59 -32.46
CA SER A 411 -4.05 -4.22 -32.05
C SER A 411 -2.89 -3.26 -32.26
N SER A 412 -1.66 -3.76 -32.37
CA SER A 412 -0.43 -2.96 -32.50
C SER A 412 -0.05 -2.63 -33.95
N ILE A 413 -0.59 -3.34 -34.92
CA ILE A 413 -0.33 -3.09 -36.35
C ILE A 413 -1.23 -1.97 -36.88
N ASP A 414 -0.76 -1.31 -37.95
CA ASP A 414 -1.53 -0.24 -38.58
C ASP A 414 -2.86 -0.74 -39.19
N PRO A 415 -3.85 0.13 -39.36
CA PRO A 415 -5.20 -0.28 -39.82
C PRO A 415 -5.25 -0.92 -41.21
N GLN A 416 -4.28 -0.65 -42.10
CA GLN A 416 -4.23 -1.25 -43.41
C GLN A 416 -3.68 -2.69 -43.30
N SER A 417 -2.55 -2.88 -42.64
CA SER A 417 -2.01 -4.21 -42.36
C SER A 417 -2.99 -5.07 -41.58
N ALA A 418 -3.74 -4.46 -40.67
CA ALA A 418 -4.78 -5.12 -39.92
C ALA A 418 -5.87 -5.69 -40.81
N ARG A 419 -6.35 -4.92 -41.80
CA ARG A 419 -7.36 -5.40 -42.79
C ARG A 419 -6.78 -6.48 -43.70
N GLU A 420 -5.56 -6.29 -44.21
CA GLU A 420 -4.90 -7.30 -45.04
C GLU A 420 -4.80 -8.65 -44.33
N TRP A 421 -4.48 -8.63 -43.05
CA TRP A 421 -4.42 -9.82 -42.23
C TRP A 421 -5.82 -10.46 -42.00
N ASP A 422 -6.83 -9.66 -41.64
CA ASP A 422 -8.19 -10.16 -41.44
C ASP A 422 -8.75 -10.76 -42.73
N ASP A 423 -8.57 -10.10 -43.88
CA ASP A 423 -8.97 -10.59 -45.19
C ASP A 423 -8.24 -11.89 -45.55
N PHE A 424 -6.99 -12.04 -45.14
CA PHE A 424 -6.24 -13.27 -45.31
C PHE A 424 -6.82 -14.40 -44.44
N ILE A 425 -7.02 -14.18 -43.16
CA ILE A 425 -7.64 -15.14 -42.23
C ILE A 425 -9.03 -15.57 -42.73
N ASP A 426 -9.80 -14.63 -43.23
CA ASP A 426 -11.17 -14.89 -43.70
C ASP A 426 -11.24 -15.76 -44.98
N ARG A 427 -10.15 -15.91 -45.69
CA ARG A 427 -10.04 -16.78 -46.87
C ARG A 427 -9.53 -18.18 -46.56
N LEU A 428 -8.91 -18.38 -45.40
CA LEU A 428 -8.33 -19.68 -45.02
C LEU A 428 -9.39 -20.78 -44.94
N GLN A 429 -8.99 -21.95 -45.36
CA GLN A 429 -9.79 -23.18 -45.31
C GLN A 429 -8.95 -24.29 -44.64
N PRO A 430 -9.57 -25.18 -43.85
CA PRO A 430 -8.86 -26.33 -43.31
C PRO A 430 -8.33 -27.23 -44.44
N GLY A 431 -7.06 -27.64 -44.36
CA GLY A 431 -6.46 -28.52 -45.34
C GLY A 431 -4.95 -28.70 -45.19
N ALA A 432 -4.38 -29.58 -45.99
CA ALA A 432 -2.95 -29.90 -45.90
C ALA A 432 -2.00 -28.73 -46.20
N ASP A 433 -2.45 -27.72 -46.92
CA ASP A 433 -1.64 -26.53 -47.26
C ASP A 433 -1.79 -25.37 -46.29
N LEU A 434 -2.66 -25.45 -45.28
CA LEU A 434 -2.97 -24.35 -44.36
C LEU A 434 -1.72 -23.78 -43.68
N ALA A 435 -0.89 -24.63 -43.10
CA ALA A 435 0.34 -24.19 -42.46
C ALA A 435 1.32 -23.52 -43.43
N LYS A 436 1.36 -23.97 -44.68
CA LYS A 436 2.18 -23.39 -45.73
C LYS A 436 1.66 -22.02 -46.16
N GLU A 437 0.33 -21.87 -46.30
CA GLU A 437 -0.33 -20.61 -46.65
C GLU A 437 -0.02 -19.54 -45.57
N ILE A 438 -0.18 -19.88 -44.28
CA ILE A 438 0.12 -18.99 -43.19
C ILE A 438 1.61 -18.59 -43.17
N LYS A 439 2.53 -19.54 -43.36
CA LYS A 439 3.98 -19.27 -43.42
C LYS A 439 4.36 -18.41 -44.62
N SER A 440 3.60 -18.43 -45.68
CA SER A 440 3.89 -17.67 -46.92
C SER A 440 3.34 -16.25 -46.91
N PHE A 441 2.40 -15.92 -45.97
CA PHE A 441 1.78 -14.59 -45.91
C PHE A 441 2.81 -13.48 -45.75
N ARG A 442 2.62 -12.38 -46.47
CA ARG A 442 3.41 -11.12 -46.36
C ARG A 442 2.43 -9.96 -46.53
N PHE A 443 2.64 -8.90 -45.77
CA PHE A 443 1.95 -7.65 -46.00
C PHE A 443 2.38 -6.97 -47.30
N ALA A 444 1.51 -6.21 -47.91
CA ALA A 444 1.83 -5.46 -49.14
C ALA A 444 3.04 -4.49 -48.91
N SER A 445 3.10 -3.87 -47.74
CA SER A 445 4.19 -3.00 -47.32
C SER A 445 5.54 -3.72 -47.24
N GLU A 446 5.57 -4.98 -46.83
CA GLU A 446 6.79 -5.80 -46.77
C GLU A 446 7.24 -6.23 -48.18
N SER A 447 6.32 -6.50 -49.06
CA SER A 447 6.60 -6.88 -50.44
C SER A 447 7.19 -5.74 -51.27
N ALA A 448 6.83 -4.49 -50.96
CA ALA A 448 7.38 -3.28 -51.59
C ALA A 448 8.75 -2.90 -51.10
N SER A 449 9.15 -3.36 -49.89
CA SER A 449 10.40 -2.96 -49.22
C SER A 449 11.64 -3.82 -49.58
N THR A 450 11.52 -4.75 -50.54
CA THR A 450 12.66 -5.62 -50.98
C THR A 450 13.88 -4.85 -51.50
N ASN A 451 13.77 -3.51 -51.64
CA ASN A 451 14.89 -2.65 -52.12
C ASN A 451 15.51 -1.76 -51.02
N THR A 452 15.01 -1.82 -49.80
CA THR A 452 15.60 -1.08 -48.67
C THR A 452 15.88 -2.05 -47.54
N SER A 453 17.16 -2.26 -47.22
CA SER A 453 17.59 -3.07 -46.10
C SER A 453 16.96 -2.50 -44.79
N LEU A 454 16.04 -3.23 -44.17
CA LEU A 454 15.63 -2.96 -42.81
C LEU A 454 16.83 -2.91 -41.88
N PRO A 455 16.85 -2.00 -40.88
CA PRO A 455 17.92 -2.00 -39.90
C PRO A 455 18.06 -3.39 -39.25
N PRO A 456 19.30 -3.86 -38.99
CA PRO A 456 19.52 -5.15 -38.37
C PRO A 456 18.80 -5.26 -37.04
N GLY A 457 17.84 -6.19 -36.94
CA GLY A 457 17.05 -6.43 -35.74
C GLY A 457 15.56 -6.05 -35.80
N ALA A 458 15.07 -5.36 -36.83
CA ALA A 458 13.65 -5.13 -37.02
C ALA A 458 12.95 -6.41 -37.55
N ALA A 459 12.19 -7.07 -36.70
CA ALA A 459 11.36 -8.21 -37.10
C ALA A 459 10.24 -7.73 -38.04
N SER A 460 10.03 -8.43 -39.16
CA SER A 460 8.90 -8.18 -40.04
C SER A 460 7.58 -8.36 -39.28
N PRO A 461 6.60 -7.44 -39.39
CA PRO A 461 5.31 -7.55 -38.72
C PRO A 461 4.59 -8.88 -38.98
N SER A 462 4.76 -9.48 -40.16
CA SER A 462 4.15 -10.78 -40.49
C SER A 462 4.86 -11.98 -39.81
N ASN A 463 6.05 -11.80 -39.22
CA ASN A 463 6.79 -12.91 -38.61
C ASN A 463 6.10 -13.45 -37.35
N PHE A 464 5.55 -12.57 -36.51
CA PHE A 464 4.92 -12.97 -35.26
C PHE A 464 3.71 -13.88 -35.46
N PRO A 465 2.66 -13.51 -36.23
CA PRO A 465 1.50 -14.36 -36.38
C PRO A 465 1.80 -15.64 -37.18
N ARG A 466 2.79 -15.60 -38.08
CA ARG A 466 3.26 -16.80 -38.79
C ARG A 466 3.93 -17.80 -37.89
N ALA A 467 4.74 -17.31 -36.93
CA ALA A 467 5.38 -18.16 -35.94
C ALA A 467 4.33 -18.74 -34.98
N LEU A 468 3.43 -17.90 -34.49
CA LEU A 468 2.39 -18.29 -33.54
C LEU A 468 1.43 -19.35 -34.13
N LEU A 469 0.83 -19.06 -35.26
CA LEU A 469 -0.13 -19.99 -35.92
C LEU A 469 0.57 -21.17 -36.62
N GLY A 470 1.73 -20.91 -37.27
CA GLY A 470 2.47 -21.96 -37.96
C GLY A 470 3.20 -22.94 -37.04
N GLY A 471 3.30 -22.63 -35.75
CA GLY A 471 3.84 -23.54 -34.72
C GLY A 471 2.80 -24.42 -34.05
N VAL A 472 1.51 -24.07 -34.18
CA VAL A 472 0.40 -24.75 -33.49
C VAL A 472 -0.43 -25.62 -34.48
N LEU A 473 -0.34 -25.29 -35.76
CA LEU A 473 -1.01 -26.07 -36.83
C LEU A 473 -0.14 -27.24 -37.24
N PRO A 474 -0.76 -28.43 -37.47
CA PRO A 474 -0.04 -29.63 -37.84
C PRO A 474 0.63 -29.56 -39.23
#